data_54a3ea6996a9f37831f2f61ef70dc3a0
#
_entry.id   54a3ea6996a9f37831f2f61ef70dc3a0
#
_cell.length_a   1.000
_cell.length_b   1.000
_cell.length_c   1.000
_cell.angle_alpha   90.00
_cell.angle_beta   90.00
_cell.angle_gamma   90.00
#
_symmetry.space_group_name_H-M   'P 1'
#
loop_
_entity.id
_entity.type
_entity.pdbx_description
1 polymer ?
#
loop_
_entity_poly.entity_id
_entity_poly.type
_entity_poly.pdbx_seq_one_letter_code
_entity_poly.pdbx_strand_id
1 'polypeptide(L)'
;MRLLLSSMAMMLALTAGFSRDPRPNIIVFLVDDYDKEETSVYGGKVLTPNLERLAREGITFDNAHVTSTVCTPSRYTFLTGRYAGSSYDKEYRDLFPPGQQALPAFNVALEPDNMNVGAALAAKGYATGFVGKFHVGPSLSDPAFRAKYGLHDVQKNVPFSKELNWQQFENEKKFRKVIRDYGFTWAKNIYWDNTKAPFQSHNPEWTAAAALEFIQEHKDQPFYLHYCTTLLHGPNGSWHKSLSQPKVTGEGIIDKNLEALPARSTVMERIEKAGLSSNEAGYLWMDDSLGVLLDKLEELKISDNTLVLFIADHG
;
A
#
# COMPACT_ATOMS: atom_id res chain seq x y z
N MET A 1 48.39 -15.95 61.39
CA MET A 1 48.71 -15.46 60.07
C MET A 1 47.62 -16.01 59.15
N ARG A 2 46.56 -15.21 58.95
CA ARG A 2 45.34 -15.58 58.15
C ARG A 2 45.50 -15.04 56.75
N LEU A 3 45.59 -15.91 55.76
CA LEU A 3 45.53 -15.57 54.34
C LEU A 3 44.08 -15.25 53.99
N LEU A 4 43.85 -14.00 53.53
CA LEU A 4 42.63 -13.57 52.88
C LEU A 4 42.72 -13.93 51.38
N LEU A 5 41.97 -14.87 50.94
CA LEU A 5 41.74 -15.16 49.53
C LEU A 5 40.59 -14.25 49.00
N SER A 6 40.97 -13.23 48.23
CA SER A 6 40.01 -12.40 47.51
C SER A 6 39.53 -13.11 46.27
N SER A 7 38.30 -13.58 46.29
CA SER A 7 37.60 -14.12 45.13
C SER A 7 37.11 -12.94 44.26
N MET A 8 37.81 -12.67 43.18
CA MET A 8 37.37 -11.74 42.16
C MET A 8 36.37 -12.43 41.24
N ALA A 9 35.10 -12.33 41.55
CA ALA A 9 34.01 -12.81 40.69
C ALA A 9 33.97 -11.89 39.42
N MET A 10 34.50 -12.39 38.33
CA MET A 10 34.41 -11.80 37.00
C MET A 10 33.02 -12.02 36.48
N MET A 11 32.14 -11.03 36.64
CA MET A 11 30.83 -11.00 35.96
C MET A 11 31.09 -10.86 34.45
N LEU A 12 31.05 -12.01 33.72
CA LEU A 12 30.83 -12.00 32.28
C LEU A 12 29.38 -11.52 32.06
N ALA A 13 29.22 -10.26 31.75
CA ALA A 13 28.00 -9.79 31.12
C ALA A 13 27.91 -10.47 29.73
N LEU A 14 27.16 -11.57 29.64
CA LEU A 14 26.67 -12.08 28.36
C LEU A 14 25.73 -11.00 27.80
N THR A 15 26.28 -10.08 27.02
CA THR A 15 25.49 -9.37 26.04
C THR A 15 25.07 -10.42 25.02
N ALA A 16 23.93 -11.04 25.25
CA ALA A 16 23.22 -11.73 24.18
C ALA A 16 22.92 -10.64 23.13
N GLY A 17 23.85 -10.44 22.21
CA GLY A 17 23.56 -9.70 21.00
C GLY A 17 22.44 -10.47 20.32
N PHE A 18 21.23 -9.95 20.38
CA PHE A 18 20.17 -10.43 19.53
C PHE A 18 20.66 -10.25 18.10
N SER A 19 21.20 -11.32 17.51
CA SER A 19 21.51 -11.34 16.10
C SER A 19 20.20 -11.05 15.39
N ARG A 20 20.13 -9.90 14.71
CA ARG A 20 19.00 -9.55 13.88
C ARG A 20 18.80 -10.70 12.87
N ASP A 21 17.56 -11.08 12.61
CA ASP A 21 17.24 -12.07 11.60
C ASP A 21 17.87 -11.60 10.25
N PRO A 22 18.69 -12.43 9.58
CA PRO A 22 19.39 -12.02 8.36
C PRO A 22 18.47 -11.90 7.16
N ARG A 23 17.21 -12.33 7.26
CA ARG A 23 16.25 -12.20 6.18
C ARG A 23 15.89 -10.71 5.95
N PRO A 24 15.87 -10.24 4.68
CA PRO A 24 15.57 -8.84 4.40
C PRO A 24 14.10 -8.51 4.70
N ASN A 25 13.85 -7.27 5.08
CA ASN A 25 12.52 -6.69 4.99
C ASN A 25 12.18 -6.46 3.52
N ILE A 26 10.91 -6.45 3.19
CA ILE A 26 10.43 -6.24 1.81
C ILE A 26 9.31 -5.21 1.84
N ILE A 27 9.43 -4.16 1.07
CA ILE A 27 8.37 -3.18 0.82
C ILE A 27 8.06 -3.18 -0.67
N VAL A 28 6.82 -3.48 -1.02
CA VAL A 28 6.27 -3.23 -2.36
C VAL A 28 5.51 -1.91 -2.29
N PHE A 29 6.00 -0.89 -2.99
CA PHE A 29 5.34 0.39 -3.18
C PHE A 29 4.65 0.36 -4.54
N LEU A 30 3.36 0.04 -4.54
CA LEU A 30 2.56 -0.13 -5.75
C LEU A 30 1.78 1.15 -6.05
N VAL A 31 2.09 1.76 -7.19
CA VAL A 31 1.45 2.98 -7.69
C VAL A 31 0.32 2.61 -8.64
N ASP A 32 -0.74 3.40 -8.63
CA ASP A 32 -1.95 3.20 -9.42
C ASP A 32 -1.92 4.09 -10.67
N ASP A 33 -1.89 3.51 -11.87
CA ASP A 33 -1.99 4.24 -13.14
C ASP A 33 -0.81 5.21 -13.37
N TYR A 34 0.40 4.68 -13.50
CA TYR A 34 1.63 5.47 -13.67
C TYR A 34 2.44 5.00 -14.89
N ASP A 35 2.37 5.81 -15.95
CA ASP A 35 3.10 5.57 -17.20
C ASP A 35 4.62 5.68 -17.05
N LYS A 36 5.34 4.80 -17.72
CA LYS A 36 6.81 4.81 -17.76
C LYS A 36 7.36 6.13 -18.30
N GLU A 37 6.75 6.66 -19.37
CA GLU A 37 7.17 7.88 -20.04
C GLU A 37 7.03 9.14 -19.18
N GLU A 38 6.16 9.12 -18.18
CA GLU A 38 5.99 10.21 -17.22
C GLU A 38 7.02 10.18 -16.10
N THR A 39 7.66 9.03 -15.88
CA THR A 39 8.59 8.82 -14.76
C THR A 39 9.90 9.57 -14.99
N SER A 40 10.33 10.40 -14.02
CA SER A 40 11.58 11.16 -14.11
C SER A 40 12.81 10.28 -14.34
N VAL A 41 12.82 9.06 -13.77
CA VAL A 41 13.89 8.05 -13.95
C VAL A 41 14.06 7.60 -15.38
N TYR A 42 13.00 7.67 -16.21
CA TYR A 42 13.05 7.36 -17.63
C TYR A 42 12.98 8.61 -18.53
N GLY A 43 13.20 9.80 -17.96
CA GLY A 43 13.27 11.06 -18.69
C GLY A 43 11.97 11.86 -18.75
N GLY A 44 10.95 11.44 -18.02
CA GLY A 44 9.71 12.21 -17.82
C GLY A 44 9.96 13.53 -17.07
N LYS A 45 9.04 14.47 -17.22
CA LYS A 45 9.18 15.84 -16.69
C LYS A 45 8.39 16.04 -15.39
N VAL A 46 8.36 15.04 -14.53
CA VAL A 46 7.71 15.14 -13.22
C VAL A 46 8.74 15.34 -12.12
N LEU A 47 8.31 15.86 -10.98
CA LEU A 47 9.17 16.07 -9.82
C LEU A 47 9.03 14.90 -8.85
N THR A 48 9.96 13.94 -8.92
CA THR A 48 9.97 12.73 -8.07
C THR A 48 11.37 12.44 -7.50
N PRO A 49 11.89 13.35 -6.62
CA PRO A 49 13.27 13.26 -6.10
C PRO A 49 13.53 12.01 -5.26
N ASN A 50 12.54 11.47 -4.58
CA ASN A 50 12.70 10.27 -3.75
C ASN A 50 12.75 9.00 -4.63
N LEU A 51 11.99 8.95 -5.72
CA LEU A 51 12.09 7.90 -6.72
C LEU A 51 13.44 7.92 -7.42
N GLU A 52 13.96 9.11 -7.76
CA GLU A 52 15.30 9.27 -8.30
C GLU A 52 16.40 8.83 -7.30
N ARG A 53 16.20 9.10 -5.99
CA ARG A 53 17.06 8.58 -4.93
C ARG A 53 17.05 7.05 -4.92
N LEU A 54 15.88 6.43 -4.91
CA LEU A 54 15.74 4.98 -4.94
C LEU A 54 16.41 4.38 -6.18
N ALA A 55 16.25 4.99 -7.35
CA ALA A 55 16.87 4.55 -8.60
C ALA A 55 18.40 4.64 -8.57
N ARG A 56 18.98 5.70 -7.98
CA ARG A 56 20.44 5.84 -7.84
C ARG A 56 21.05 4.82 -6.88
N GLU A 57 20.29 4.39 -5.87
CA GLU A 57 20.75 3.46 -4.83
C GLU A 57 20.43 2.00 -5.20
N GLY A 58 19.70 1.76 -6.27
CA GLY A 58 19.16 0.45 -6.64
C GLY A 58 19.35 0.07 -8.09
N ILE A 59 18.40 -0.67 -8.62
CA ILE A 59 18.38 -1.18 -10.00
C ILE A 59 17.11 -0.68 -10.68
N THR A 60 17.28 -0.10 -11.87
CA THR A 60 16.19 0.32 -12.75
C THR A 60 15.98 -0.71 -13.86
N PHE A 61 14.74 -1.12 -14.09
CA PHE A 61 14.39 -2.13 -15.10
C PHE A 61 13.81 -1.46 -16.34
N ASP A 62 14.57 -1.42 -17.43
CA ASP A 62 14.13 -0.76 -18.66
C ASP A 62 13.03 -1.52 -19.41
N ASN A 63 12.92 -2.83 -19.19
CA ASN A 63 12.02 -3.72 -19.91
C ASN A 63 11.20 -4.61 -18.95
N ALA A 64 10.54 -3.98 -17.98
CA ALA A 64 9.57 -4.64 -17.10
C ALA A 64 8.16 -4.45 -17.68
N HIS A 65 7.33 -5.50 -17.62
CA HIS A 65 5.98 -5.48 -18.14
C HIS A 65 4.99 -5.98 -17.09
N VAL A 66 3.86 -5.31 -16.97
CA VAL A 66 2.70 -5.79 -16.23
C VAL A 66 1.87 -6.75 -17.10
N THR A 67 1.07 -7.58 -16.48
CA THR A 67 0.29 -8.61 -17.19
C THR A 67 -1.05 -8.09 -17.70
N SER A 68 -1.45 -6.91 -17.32
CA SER A 68 -2.72 -6.29 -17.70
C SER A 68 -2.63 -4.77 -17.58
N THR A 69 -3.34 -4.09 -18.45
CA THR A 69 -3.56 -2.62 -18.43
C THR A 69 -4.74 -2.20 -17.55
N VAL A 70 -5.25 -3.10 -16.70
CA VAL A 70 -6.35 -2.85 -15.76
C VAL A 70 -5.91 -3.20 -14.35
N CYS A 71 -6.26 -2.34 -13.37
CA CYS A 71 -5.80 -2.44 -11.98
C CYS A 71 -6.04 -3.82 -11.36
N THR A 72 -7.28 -4.32 -11.38
CA THR A 72 -7.66 -5.55 -10.68
C THR A 72 -6.87 -6.78 -11.17
N PRO A 73 -6.81 -7.11 -12.47
CA PRO A 73 -6.05 -8.28 -12.93
C PRO A 73 -4.54 -8.11 -12.75
N SER A 74 -4.00 -6.90 -12.84
CA SER A 74 -2.59 -6.63 -12.56
C SER A 74 -2.28 -6.87 -11.07
N ARG A 75 -3.06 -6.29 -10.15
CA ARG A 75 -2.92 -6.51 -8.70
C ARG A 75 -3.12 -7.96 -8.29
N TYR A 76 -4.04 -8.68 -8.94
CA TYR A 76 -4.19 -10.11 -8.77
C TYR A 76 -2.88 -10.85 -9.08
N THR A 77 -2.25 -10.53 -10.21
CA THR A 77 -0.96 -11.14 -10.60
C THR A 77 0.15 -10.79 -9.59
N PHE A 78 0.25 -9.55 -9.12
CA PHE A 78 1.24 -9.16 -8.11
C PHE A 78 1.08 -9.96 -6.81
N LEU A 79 -0.16 -10.18 -6.38
CA LEU A 79 -0.41 -10.91 -5.14
C LEU A 79 -0.21 -12.42 -5.27
N THR A 80 -0.59 -13.01 -6.41
CA THR A 80 -0.67 -14.46 -6.56
C THR A 80 0.48 -15.07 -7.38
N GLY A 81 1.19 -14.27 -8.18
CA GLY A 81 2.14 -14.76 -9.17
C GLY A 81 1.48 -15.52 -10.34
N ARG A 82 0.15 -15.47 -10.47
CA ARG A 82 -0.63 -16.13 -11.52
C ARG A 82 -1.22 -15.10 -12.47
N TYR A 83 -1.33 -15.45 -13.76
CA TYR A 83 -2.11 -14.63 -14.68
C TYR A 83 -3.58 -14.61 -14.27
N ALA A 84 -4.21 -13.44 -14.30
CA ALA A 84 -5.60 -13.27 -13.88
C ALA A 84 -6.59 -14.15 -14.68
N GLY A 85 -6.29 -14.43 -15.95
CA GLY A 85 -7.07 -15.38 -16.76
C GLY A 85 -7.08 -16.82 -16.23
N SER A 86 -6.15 -17.17 -15.34
CA SER A 86 -6.12 -18.49 -14.68
C SER A 86 -6.85 -18.53 -13.33
N SER A 87 -7.44 -17.41 -12.88
CA SER A 87 -8.23 -17.38 -11.65
C SER A 87 -9.28 -18.48 -11.64
N TYR A 88 -9.48 -19.09 -10.49
CA TYR A 88 -10.54 -20.07 -10.26
C TYR A 88 -11.59 -19.54 -9.28
N ASP A 89 -11.61 -18.24 -9.04
CA ASP A 89 -12.73 -17.60 -8.37
C ASP A 89 -14.04 -17.97 -9.04
N LYS A 90 -15.05 -18.28 -8.22
CA LYS A 90 -16.29 -18.86 -8.73
C LYS A 90 -17.03 -17.92 -9.69
N GLU A 91 -17.14 -16.65 -9.34
CA GLU A 91 -17.85 -15.68 -10.18
C GLU A 91 -17.14 -15.51 -11.53
N TYR A 92 -15.79 -15.48 -11.51
CA TYR A 92 -14.99 -15.40 -12.72
C TYR A 92 -15.18 -16.66 -13.60
N ARG A 93 -15.19 -17.85 -13.01
CA ARG A 93 -15.36 -19.12 -13.75
C ARG A 93 -16.77 -19.35 -14.26
N ASP A 94 -17.77 -18.83 -13.60
CA ASP A 94 -19.15 -18.85 -14.11
C ASP A 94 -19.26 -18.00 -15.40
N LEU A 95 -18.50 -16.89 -15.50
CA LEU A 95 -18.44 -16.04 -16.70
C LEU A 95 -17.53 -16.62 -17.80
N PHE A 96 -16.40 -17.22 -17.41
CA PHE A 96 -15.38 -17.74 -18.32
C PHE A 96 -14.98 -19.17 -17.94
N PRO A 97 -15.76 -20.18 -18.36
CA PRO A 97 -15.44 -21.59 -18.14
C PRO A 97 -14.09 -21.98 -18.73
N PRO A 98 -13.39 -22.98 -18.15
CA PRO A 98 -12.12 -23.47 -18.68
C PRO A 98 -12.19 -23.83 -20.17
N GLY A 99 -11.18 -23.43 -20.93
CA GLY A 99 -11.12 -23.67 -22.39
C GLY A 99 -11.79 -22.60 -23.25
N GLN A 100 -12.41 -21.59 -22.63
CA GLN A 100 -12.96 -20.42 -23.33
C GLN A 100 -12.01 -19.23 -23.21
N GLN A 101 -12.10 -18.31 -24.18
CA GLN A 101 -11.39 -17.03 -24.08
C GLN A 101 -11.90 -16.24 -22.89
N ALA A 102 -11.00 -15.89 -21.98
CA ALA A 102 -11.32 -15.09 -20.80
C ALA A 102 -10.93 -13.62 -21.01
N LEU A 103 -11.72 -12.72 -20.41
CA LEU A 103 -11.43 -11.29 -20.39
C LEU A 103 -11.33 -10.83 -18.92
N PRO A 104 -10.14 -10.94 -18.30
CA PRO A 104 -9.93 -10.44 -16.94
C PRO A 104 -10.05 -8.91 -16.90
N ALA A 105 -10.90 -8.41 -16.01
CA ALA A 105 -11.12 -6.99 -15.75
C ALA A 105 -11.43 -6.81 -14.24
N PHE A 106 -12.42 -6.02 -13.88
CA PHE A 106 -12.91 -5.87 -12.49
C PHE A 106 -13.73 -7.06 -11.98
N ASN A 107 -13.72 -8.15 -12.70
CA ASN A 107 -14.45 -9.41 -12.45
C ASN A 107 -13.56 -10.52 -11.88
N VAL A 108 -12.33 -10.21 -11.51
CA VAL A 108 -11.39 -11.15 -10.87
C VAL A 108 -11.28 -10.79 -9.40
N ALA A 109 -11.44 -11.76 -8.52
CA ALA A 109 -11.21 -11.60 -7.09
C ALA A 109 -10.11 -12.56 -6.60
N LEU A 110 -9.44 -12.18 -5.51
CA LEU A 110 -8.46 -13.03 -4.84
C LEU A 110 -9.19 -14.22 -4.19
N GLU A 111 -8.72 -15.41 -4.47
CA GLU A 111 -9.29 -16.63 -3.92
C GLU A 111 -8.98 -16.78 -2.42
N PRO A 112 -9.90 -17.37 -1.63
CA PRO A 112 -9.72 -17.54 -0.19
C PRO A 112 -8.86 -18.76 0.18
N ASP A 113 -7.89 -19.10 -0.66
CA ASP A 113 -7.00 -20.27 -0.53
C ASP A 113 -5.64 -19.93 0.10
N ASN A 114 -5.43 -18.65 0.44
CA ASN A 114 -4.16 -18.11 0.95
C ASN A 114 -2.95 -18.34 0.02
N MET A 115 -3.19 -18.57 -1.27
CA MET A 115 -2.15 -18.69 -2.29
C MET A 115 -1.72 -17.32 -2.81
N ASN A 116 -1.25 -16.47 -1.91
CA ASN A 116 -0.75 -15.13 -2.21
C ASN A 116 0.55 -14.84 -1.45
N VAL A 117 1.28 -13.81 -1.87
CA VAL A 117 2.59 -13.47 -1.32
C VAL A 117 2.52 -13.13 0.18
N GLY A 118 1.46 -12.47 0.65
CA GLY A 118 1.27 -12.13 2.06
C GLY A 118 1.19 -13.37 2.93
N ALA A 119 0.31 -14.31 2.57
CA ALA A 119 0.17 -15.58 3.28
C ALA A 119 1.44 -16.45 3.18
N ALA A 120 2.08 -16.50 2.01
CA ALA A 120 3.30 -17.27 1.81
C ALA A 120 4.47 -16.79 2.69
N LEU A 121 4.63 -15.47 2.80
CA LEU A 121 5.67 -14.87 3.66
C LEU A 121 5.31 -14.99 5.14
N ALA A 122 4.02 -14.83 5.51
CA ALA A 122 3.57 -15.08 6.88
C ALA A 122 3.88 -16.51 7.34
N ALA A 123 3.66 -17.51 6.48
CA ALA A 123 4.03 -18.90 6.75
C ALA A 123 5.55 -19.12 6.92
N LYS A 124 6.37 -18.17 6.47
CA LYS A 124 7.82 -18.14 6.67
C LYS A 124 8.25 -17.27 7.86
N GLY A 125 7.31 -16.80 8.68
CA GLY A 125 7.58 -16.03 9.88
C GLY A 125 7.85 -14.54 9.64
N TYR A 126 7.43 -14.00 8.49
CA TYR A 126 7.39 -12.55 8.29
C TYR A 126 6.15 -11.94 8.95
N ALA A 127 6.28 -10.74 9.51
CA ALA A 127 5.13 -9.89 9.71
C ALA A 127 4.68 -9.37 8.33
N THR A 128 3.41 -9.57 7.95
CA THR A 128 2.93 -9.18 6.63
C THR A 128 1.84 -8.12 6.73
N GLY A 129 2.11 -6.93 6.23
CA GLY A 129 1.23 -5.76 6.28
C GLY A 129 0.63 -5.42 4.92
N PHE A 130 -0.63 -5.01 4.92
CA PHE A 130 -1.29 -4.46 3.75
C PHE A 130 -1.84 -3.06 4.07
N VAL A 131 -1.55 -2.08 3.21
CA VAL A 131 -1.98 -0.68 3.36
C VAL A 131 -2.45 -0.15 2.00
N GLY A 132 -3.55 0.61 1.98
CA GLY A 132 -4.00 1.35 0.81
C GLY A 132 -4.95 0.57 -0.10
N LYS A 133 -4.82 0.74 -1.42
CA LYS A 133 -5.78 0.24 -2.42
C LYS A 133 -5.67 -1.28 -2.60
N PHE A 134 -6.72 -2.01 -2.22
CA PHE A 134 -6.80 -3.46 -2.40
C PHE A 134 -7.25 -3.86 -3.80
N HIS A 135 -8.44 -3.52 -4.19
CA HIS A 135 -9.05 -3.62 -5.52
C HIS A 135 -9.02 -5.02 -6.19
N VAL A 136 -8.83 -6.06 -5.40
CA VAL A 136 -8.86 -7.47 -5.84
C VAL A 136 -9.77 -8.33 -4.95
N GLY A 137 -10.65 -7.69 -4.20
CA GLY A 137 -11.65 -8.38 -3.39
C GLY A 137 -12.96 -8.58 -4.14
N PRO A 138 -13.86 -9.39 -3.58
CA PRO A 138 -15.22 -9.52 -4.08
C PRO A 138 -15.93 -8.16 -4.18
N SER A 139 -16.88 -8.07 -5.10
CA SER A 139 -17.64 -6.83 -5.29
C SER A 139 -18.41 -6.44 -4.04
N LEU A 140 -18.39 -5.15 -3.67
CA LEU A 140 -19.25 -4.61 -2.61
C LEU A 140 -20.75 -4.65 -2.98
N SER A 141 -21.09 -4.90 -4.25
CA SER A 141 -22.47 -5.13 -4.65
C SER A 141 -22.95 -6.55 -4.38
N ASP A 142 -22.05 -7.51 -4.11
CA ASP A 142 -22.41 -8.89 -3.75
C ASP A 142 -23.05 -8.95 -2.35
N PRO A 143 -24.34 -9.31 -2.23
CA PRO A 143 -25.03 -9.42 -0.95
C PRO A 143 -24.46 -10.52 -0.05
N ALA A 144 -23.95 -11.63 -0.62
CA ALA A 144 -23.41 -12.73 0.15
C ALA A 144 -22.07 -12.32 0.80
N PHE A 145 -21.22 -11.61 0.06
CA PHE A 145 -19.98 -11.05 0.62
C PHE A 145 -20.28 -10.04 1.71
N ARG A 146 -21.21 -9.10 1.48
CA ARG A 146 -21.60 -8.15 2.53
C ARG A 146 -22.14 -8.85 3.78
N ALA A 147 -23.01 -9.84 3.61
CA ALA A 147 -23.58 -10.60 4.74
C ALA A 147 -22.51 -11.35 5.52
N LYS A 148 -21.55 -12.00 4.82
CA LYS A 148 -20.45 -12.76 5.44
C LYS A 148 -19.62 -11.91 6.40
N TYR A 149 -19.37 -10.65 6.05
CA TYR A 149 -18.52 -9.75 6.84
C TYR A 149 -19.31 -8.67 7.59
N GLY A 150 -20.63 -8.65 7.46
CA GLY A 150 -21.50 -7.63 8.05
C GLY A 150 -21.25 -6.24 7.48
N LEU A 151 -20.88 -6.13 6.21
CA LEU A 151 -20.59 -4.87 5.54
C LEU A 151 -21.89 -4.08 5.27
N HIS A 152 -21.81 -2.77 5.45
CA HIS A 152 -22.87 -1.85 5.07
C HIS A 152 -22.86 -1.61 3.57
N ASP A 153 -24.04 -1.42 2.98
CA ASP A 153 -24.20 -0.99 1.60
C ASP A 153 -24.06 0.55 1.50
N VAL A 154 -22.80 1.01 1.47
CA VAL A 154 -22.50 2.44 1.44
C VAL A 154 -22.89 3.01 0.07
N GLN A 155 -23.90 3.87 0.07
CA GLN A 155 -24.41 4.49 -1.15
C GLN A 155 -23.37 5.43 -1.77
N LYS A 156 -23.20 5.34 -3.08
CA LYS A 156 -22.23 6.13 -3.87
C LYS A 156 -22.94 7.29 -4.58
N ASN A 157 -22.23 8.40 -4.77
CA ASN A 157 -22.71 9.59 -5.49
C ASN A 157 -23.96 10.23 -4.87
N VAL A 158 -24.06 10.17 -3.55
CA VAL A 158 -25.12 10.80 -2.76
C VAL A 158 -24.54 11.91 -1.88
N PRO A 159 -25.38 12.84 -1.38
CA PRO A 159 -24.91 13.84 -0.41
C PRO A 159 -24.34 13.20 0.85
N PHE A 160 -23.35 13.88 1.45
CA PHE A 160 -22.79 13.44 2.72
C PHE A 160 -23.84 13.37 3.84
N SER A 161 -23.78 12.32 4.67
CA SER A 161 -24.49 12.23 5.94
C SER A 161 -23.58 11.60 7.02
N LYS A 162 -23.89 11.87 8.29
CA LYS A 162 -23.18 11.25 9.41
C LYS A 162 -23.34 9.72 9.43
N GLU A 163 -24.51 9.23 9.05
CA GLU A 163 -24.79 7.80 8.92
C GLU A 163 -23.91 7.15 7.85
N LEU A 164 -23.84 7.78 6.68
CA LEU A 164 -22.99 7.29 5.59
C LEU A 164 -21.51 7.26 5.99
N ASN A 165 -21.05 8.28 6.72
CA ASN A 165 -19.69 8.34 7.25
C ASN A 165 -19.42 7.22 8.26
N TRP A 166 -20.33 6.96 9.15
CA TRP A 166 -20.22 5.87 10.10
C TRP A 166 -20.19 4.50 9.40
N GLN A 167 -21.04 4.29 8.40
CA GLN A 167 -21.05 3.04 7.59
C GLN A 167 -19.72 2.83 6.90
N GLN A 168 -19.14 3.88 6.31
CA GLN A 168 -17.83 3.83 5.66
C GLN A 168 -16.72 3.46 6.64
N PHE A 169 -16.72 4.08 7.82
CA PHE A 169 -15.78 3.79 8.89
C PHE A 169 -15.87 2.34 9.40
N GLU A 170 -17.08 1.84 9.62
CA GLU A 170 -17.27 0.44 10.02
C GLU A 170 -16.87 -0.55 8.94
N ASN A 171 -17.10 -0.22 7.66
CA ASN A 171 -16.66 -1.07 6.55
C ASN A 171 -15.14 -1.15 6.47
N GLU A 172 -14.42 -0.04 6.64
CA GLU A 172 -12.97 -0.06 6.60
C GLU A 172 -12.37 -1.00 7.66
N LYS A 173 -12.89 -0.98 8.89
CA LYS A 173 -12.48 -1.93 9.93
C LYS A 173 -12.70 -3.40 9.52
N LYS A 174 -13.81 -3.67 8.82
CA LYS A 174 -14.14 -5.00 8.33
C LYS A 174 -13.24 -5.40 7.15
N PHE A 175 -12.86 -4.47 6.28
CA PHE A 175 -11.87 -4.70 5.22
C PHE A 175 -10.52 -5.16 5.77
N ARG A 176 -10.05 -4.56 6.88
CA ARG A 176 -8.84 -5.03 7.59
C ARG A 176 -8.96 -6.51 7.98
N LYS A 177 -10.16 -6.93 8.45
CA LYS A 177 -10.41 -8.33 8.77
C LYS A 177 -10.36 -9.21 7.52
N VAL A 178 -11.02 -8.80 6.44
CA VAL A 178 -11.03 -9.56 5.18
C VAL A 178 -9.60 -9.80 4.69
N ILE A 179 -8.75 -8.78 4.69
CA ILE A 179 -7.35 -8.91 4.26
C ILE A 179 -6.57 -9.87 5.17
N ARG A 180 -6.83 -9.85 6.48
CA ARG A 180 -6.23 -10.85 7.38
C ARG A 180 -6.75 -12.26 7.12
N ASP A 181 -8.02 -12.42 6.74
CA ASP A 181 -8.57 -13.71 6.34
C ASP A 181 -7.95 -14.22 5.02
N TYR A 182 -7.36 -13.35 4.19
CA TYR A 182 -6.48 -13.71 3.06
C TYR A 182 -5.02 -14.02 3.46
N GLY A 183 -4.72 -14.08 4.76
CA GLY A 183 -3.43 -14.54 5.27
C GLY A 183 -2.40 -13.47 5.59
N PHE A 184 -2.71 -12.19 5.44
CA PHE A 184 -1.88 -11.11 5.99
C PHE A 184 -2.01 -11.05 7.51
N THR A 185 -0.91 -10.77 8.22
CA THR A 185 -0.91 -10.68 9.69
C THR A 185 -1.41 -9.32 10.20
N TRP A 186 -1.33 -8.29 9.37
CA TRP A 186 -1.69 -6.91 9.69
C TRP A 186 -2.32 -6.20 8.48
N ALA A 187 -3.30 -5.36 8.71
CA ALA A 187 -3.92 -4.52 7.67
C ALA A 187 -4.50 -3.25 8.29
N LYS A 188 -4.31 -2.11 7.64
CA LYS A 188 -4.84 -0.81 8.08
C LYS A 188 -4.95 0.16 6.92
N ASN A 189 -5.90 1.11 7.04
CA ASN A 189 -6.12 2.20 6.09
C ASN A 189 -6.37 1.69 4.65
N ILE A 190 -7.44 0.91 4.51
CA ILE A 190 -7.76 0.18 3.30
C ILE A 190 -8.75 0.95 2.43
N TYR A 191 -8.36 1.18 1.17
CA TYR A 191 -9.28 1.50 0.09
C TYR A 191 -9.68 0.19 -0.60
N TRP A 192 -10.94 -0.23 -0.43
CA TRP A 192 -11.41 -1.49 -1.03
C TRP A 192 -11.45 -1.43 -2.54
N ASP A 193 -11.99 -0.33 -3.06
CA ASP A 193 -12.08 0.01 -4.49
C ASP A 193 -11.79 1.51 -4.69
N ASN A 194 -12.04 2.02 -5.89
CA ASN A 194 -12.01 3.45 -6.16
C ASN A 194 -13.19 4.13 -5.47
N THR A 195 -12.88 4.97 -4.48
CA THR A 195 -13.91 5.71 -3.74
C THR A 195 -14.73 6.65 -4.64
N LYS A 196 -16.02 6.78 -4.32
CA LYS A 196 -16.95 7.68 -5.01
C LYS A 196 -17.44 8.76 -4.03
N ALA A 197 -18.06 9.81 -4.58
CA ALA A 197 -18.62 10.86 -3.75
C ALA A 197 -19.58 10.26 -2.68
N PRO A 198 -19.57 10.79 -1.44
CA PRO A 198 -18.86 11.98 -0.98
C PRO A 198 -17.40 11.76 -0.56
N PHE A 199 -16.88 10.53 -0.58
CA PHE A 199 -15.54 10.17 -0.10
C PHE A 199 -14.48 10.09 -1.20
N GLN A 200 -14.78 10.62 -2.39
CA GLN A 200 -13.86 10.62 -3.53
C GLN A 200 -12.73 11.64 -3.33
N SER A 201 -11.63 11.18 -2.76
CA SER A 201 -10.42 11.98 -2.54
C SER A 201 -9.21 11.07 -2.42
N HIS A 202 -8.04 11.55 -2.82
CA HIS A 202 -6.78 10.94 -2.48
C HIS A 202 -6.31 11.44 -1.10
N ASN A 203 -5.75 10.55 -0.30
CA ASN A 203 -5.18 10.89 1.00
C ASN A 203 -3.95 10.03 1.29
N PRO A 204 -2.81 10.31 0.65
CA PRO A 204 -1.59 9.56 0.88
C PRO A 204 -1.06 9.72 2.31
N GLU A 205 -1.35 10.83 3.01
CA GLU A 205 -1.00 10.97 4.43
C GLU A 205 -1.65 9.90 5.29
N TRP A 206 -2.89 9.52 4.95
CA TRP A 206 -3.62 8.49 5.68
C TRP A 206 -3.00 7.11 5.47
N THR A 207 -2.63 6.76 4.24
CA THR A 207 -1.95 5.49 3.97
C THR A 207 -0.51 5.49 4.47
N ALA A 208 0.25 6.57 4.30
CA ALA A 208 1.62 6.68 4.81
C ALA A 208 1.68 6.55 6.34
N ALA A 209 0.74 7.16 7.08
CA ALA A 209 0.67 7.01 8.53
C ALA A 209 0.58 5.55 8.97
N ALA A 210 -0.24 4.75 8.29
CA ALA A 210 -0.38 3.32 8.57
C ALA A 210 0.89 2.52 8.19
N ALA A 211 1.54 2.88 7.08
CA ALA A 211 2.79 2.25 6.67
C ALA A 211 3.94 2.53 7.66
N LEU A 212 4.07 3.78 8.10
CA LEU A 212 5.07 4.17 9.11
C LEU A 212 4.83 3.47 10.45
N GLU A 213 3.56 3.34 10.88
CA GLU A 213 3.18 2.59 12.07
C GLU A 213 3.60 1.11 11.93
N PHE A 214 3.26 0.46 10.81
CA PHE A 214 3.64 -0.93 10.55
C PHE A 214 5.15 -1.14 10.60
N ILE A 215 5.94 -0.28 9.92
CA ILE A 215 7.40 -0.35 9.93
C ILE A 215 7.95 -0.19 11.35
N GLN A 216 7.42 0.77 12.13
CA GLN A 216 7.83 1.00 13.51
C GLN A 216 7.52 -0.19 14.43
N GLU A 217 6.35 -0.81 14.28
CA GLU A 217 5.93 -1.96 15.10
C GLU A 217 6.73 -3.22 14.79
N HIS A 218 7.23 -3.38 13.56
CA HIS A 218 7.86 -4.61 13.10
C HIS A 218 9.37 -4.48 12.78
N LYS A 219 9.99 -3.35 13.13
CA LYS A 219 11.40 -3.04 12.83
C LYS A 219 12.44 -4.07 13.32
N ASP A 220 12.08 -4.88 14.32
CA ASP A 220 12.99 -5.83 14.97
C ASP A 220 12.82 -7.28 14.46
N GLN A 221 11.96 -7.49 13.43
CA GLN A 221 11.73 -8.80 12.81
C GLN A 221 11.59 -8.64 11.30
N PRO A 222 11.78 -9.70 10.50
CA PRO A 222 11.51 -9.63 9.06
C PRO A 222 10.07 -9.25 8.78
N PHE A 223 9.85 -8.30 7.89
CA PHE A 223 8.51 -7.89 7.49
C PHE A 223 8.36 -7.75 5.96
N TYR A 224 7.13 -7.91 5.52
CA TYR A 224 6.66 -7.61 4.18
C TYR A 224 5.55 -6.57 4.27
N LEU A 225 5.72 -5.43 3.63
CA LEU A 225 4.70 -4.40 3.51
C LEU A 225 4.24 -4.28 2.06
N HIS A 226 2.97 -4.55 1.80
CA HIS A 226 2.32 -4.27 0.52
C HIS A 226 1.60 -2.92 0.64
N TYR A 227 2.29 -1.86 0.21
CA TYR A 227 1.78 -0.49 0.23
C TYR A 227 1.25 -0.13 -1.14
N CYS A 228 -0.03 0.20 -1.22
CA CYS A 228 -0.73 0.53 -2.45
C CYS A 228 -1.29 1.95 -2.39
N THR A 229 -0.66 2.90 -3.08
CA THR A 229 -1.25 4.24 -3.18
C THR A 229 -2.47 4.25 -4.11
N THR A 230 -3.35 5.23 -3.95
CA THR A 230 -4.44 5.52 -4.89
C THR A 230 -4.03 6.53 -5.97
N LEU A 231 -2.85 7.10 -5.84
CA LEU A 231 -2.23 7.99 -6.82
C LEU A 231 -1.53 7.09 -7.86
N LEU A 232 -1.57 7.36 -9.16
CA LEU A 232 -2.06 8.60 -9.83
C LEU A 232 -3.42 8.42 -10.52
N HIS A 233 -4.20 7.42 -10.12
CA HIS A 233 -5.50 7.13 -10.74
C HIS A 233 -6.36 8.39 -10.84
N GLY A 234 -7.03 8.56 -11.98
CA GLY A 234 -7.85 9.73 -12.24
C GLY A 234 -9.08 9.88 -11.31
N PRO A 235 -9.73 11.01 -11.45
CA PRO A 235 -9.51 12.04 -12.48
C PRO A 235 -8.32 12.96 -12.13
N ASN A 236 -7.33 13.06 -13.04
CA ASN A 236 -6.07 13.77 -12.81
C ASN A 236 -6.23 15.28 -12.53
N GLY A 237 -7.24 15.93 -13.10
CA GLY A 237 -7.57 17.32 -12.79
C GLY A 237 -8.09 17.57 -11.37
N SER A 238 -8.13 16.54 -10.52
CA SER A 238 -8.71 16.60 -9.17
C SER A 238 -7.69 16.84 -8.04
N TRP A 239 -6.39 17.04 -8.32
CA TRP A 239 -5.38 17.23 -7.27
C TRP A 239 -5.72 18.39 -6.34
N HIS A 240 -6.14 19.54 -6.87
CA HIS A 240 -6.58 20.68 -6.06
C HIS A 240 -7.73 20.31 -5.12
N LYS A 241 -8.71 19.55 -5.61
CA LYS A 241 -9.82 19.05 -4.80
C LYS A 241 -9.32 18.16 -3.67
N SER A 242 -8.53 17.15 -3.99
CA SER A 242 -7.99 16.23 -2.97
C SER A 242 -7.06 16.95 -2.00
N LEU A 243 -6.18 17.83 -2.48
CA LEU A 243 -5.30 18.64 -1.63
C LEU A 243 -6.08 19.54 -0.67
N SER A 244 -7.25 20.06 -1.06
CA SER A 244 -8.13 20.87 -0.19
C SER A 244 -8.97 20.06 0.79
N GLN A 245 -8.94 18.72 0.71
CA GLN A 245 -9.76 17.82 1.52
C GLN A 245 -8.92 16.89 2.42
N PRO A 246 -8.12 17.42 3.36
CA PRO A 246 -7.16 16.61 4.14
C PRO A 246 -7.81 15.58 5.08
N LYS A 247 -9.10 15.71 5.33
CA LYS A 247 -9.87 14.82 6.23
C LYS A 247 -10.63 13.73 5.50
N VAL A 248 -10.74 13.76 4.18
CA VAL A 248 -11.44 12.72 3.41
C VAL A 248 -10.49 11.56 3.15
N THR A 249 -10.88 10.37 3.59
CA THR A 249 -10.05 9.14 3.55
C THR A 249 -10.86 7.94 3.07
N GLY A 250 -10.23 6.77 2.99
CA GLY A 250 -10.90 5.50 2.71
C GLY A 250 -11.86 5.05 3.82
N GLU A 251 -11.71 5.56 5.04
CA GLU A 251 -12.65 5.29 6.16
C GLU A 251 -13.72 6.38 6.31
N GLY A 252 -13.79 7.32 5.37
CA GLY A 252 -14.72 8.44 5.44
C GLY A 252 -14.03 9.75 5.82
N ILE A 253 -14.77 10.66 6.46
CA ILE A 253 -14.25 11.95 6.94
C ILE A 253 -13.79 11.80 8.39
N ILE A 254 -12.50 12.01 8.63
CA ILE A 254 -11.87 11.95 9.95
C ILE A 254 -11.85 13.32 10.64
N ASP A 255 -11.73 13.32 11.98
CA ASP A 255 -11.85 14.56 12.75
C ASP A 255 -10.62 15.47 12.66
N LYS A 256 -9.42 14.91 12.43
CA LYS A 256 -8.14 15.64 12.42
C LYS A 256 -7.37 15.43 11.12
N ASN A 257 -6.55 16.40 10.75
CA ASN A 257 -5.55 16.21 9.71
C ASN A 257 -4.44 15.24 10.15
N LEU A 258 -3.82 14.58 9.19
CA LEU A 258 -2.67 13.72 9.39
C LEU A 258 -1.42 14.46 8.90
N GLU A 259 -0.33 14.31 9.65
CA GLU A 259 0.95 14.99 9.40
C GLU A 259 2.05 13.98 9.06
N ALA A 260 1.68 12.94 8.30
CA ALA A 260 2.63 11.89 7.92
C ALA A 260 3.53 12.27 6.73
N LEU A 261 3.16 13.30 5.97
CA LEU A 261 3.89 13.80 4.81
C LEU A 261 4.22 15.28 4.98
N PRO A 262 5.09 15.86 4.13
CA PRO A 262 5.25 17.30 4.02
C PRO A 262 3.89 17.99 3.83
N ALA A 263 3.76 19.20 4.37
CA ALA A 263 2.47 19.89 4.38
C ALA A 263 1.88 20.02 2.96
N ARG A 264 0.63 19.63 2.78
CA ARG A 264 -0.11 19.67 1.49
C ARG A 264 -0.05 21.05 0.82
N SER A 265 -0.04 22.13 1.62
CA SER A 265 0.08 23.50 1.11
C SER A 265 1.37 23.74 0.33
N THR A 266 2.42 22.95 0.59
CA THR A 266 3.71 23.10 -0.11
C THR A 266 3.77 22.35 -1.45
N VAL A 267 2.83 21.44 -1.73
CA VAL A 267 2.87 20.61 -2.96
C VAL A 267 2.80 21.51 -4.18
N MET A 268 1.80 22.39 -4.24
CA MET A 268 1.61 23.29 -5.40
C MET A 268 2.74 24.32 -5.51
N GLU A 269 3.24 24.87 -4.39
CA GLU A 269 4.39 25.77 -4.37
C GLU A 269 5.65 25.11 -4.94
N ARG A 270 5.92 23.85 -4.55
CA ARG A 270 7.08 23.10 -5.05
C ARG A 270 6.98 22.80 -6.54
N ILE A 271 5.78 22.46 -7.03
CA ILE A 271 5.50 22.25 -8.46
C ILE A 271 5.70 23.53 -9.26
N GLU A 272 5.15 24.65 -8.81
CA GLU A 272 5.32 25.96 -9.45
C GLU A 272 6.80 26.39 -9.48
N LYS A 273 7.52 26.24 -8.37
CA LYS A 273 8.95 26.53 -8.29
C LYS A 273 9.80 25.67 -9.23
N ALA A 274 9.37 24.46 -9.51
CA ALA A 274 9.99 23.58 -10.51
C ALA A 274 9.62 23.93 -11.96
N GLY A 275 8.76 24.92 -12.18
CA GLY A 275 8.28 25.29 -13.51
C GLY A 275 7.34 24.26 -14.15
N LEU A 276 6.68 23.44 -13.33
CA LEU A 276 5.78 22.38 -13.76
C LEU A 276 4.32 22.82 -13.68
N SER A 277 3.45 22.12 -14.40
CA SER A 277 2.02 22.34 -14.34
C SER A 277 1.42 21.74 -13.06
N SER A 278 0.28 22.27 -12.63
CA SER A 278 -0.46 21.72 -11.48
C SER A 278 -0.93 20.27 -11.69
N ASN A 279 -0.97 19.80 -12.94
CA ASN A 279 -1.32 18.41 -13.25
C ASN A 279 -0.26 17.44 -12.74
N GLU A 280 1.01 17.87 -12.60
CA GLU A 280 2.11 17.04 -12.06
C GLU A 280 2.14 16.98 -10.53
N ALA A 281 1.24 17.69 -9.83
CA ALA A 281 1.22 17.71 -8.37
C ALA A 281 0.99 16.33 -7.74
N GLY A 282 0.25 15.46 -8.40
CA GLY A 282 0.01 14.09 -7.93
C GLY A 282 1.27 13.25 -7.84
N TYR A 283 2.21 13.45 -8.78
CA TYR A 283 3.49 12.73 -8.81
C TYR A 283 4.37 13.09 -7.61
N LEU A 284 4.49 14.39 -7.33
CA LEU A 284 5.23 14.88 -6.17
C LEU A 284 4.58 14.42 -4.85
N TRP A 285 3.26 14.46 -4.77
CA TRP A 285 2.53 14.05 -3.57
C TRP A 285 2.64 12.53 -3.33
N MET A 286 2.67 11.73 -4.39
CA MET A 286 2.98 10.30 -4.33
C MET A 286 4.43 10.07 -3.90
N ASP A 287 5.38 10.82 -4.49
CA ASP A 287 6.80 10.73 -4.20
C ASP A 287 7.13 11.11 -2.74
N ASP A 288 6.42 12.08 -2.16
CA ASP A 288 6.50 12.39 -0.73
C ASP A 288 6.17 11.17 0.13
N SER A 289 5.22 10.32 -0.29
CA SER A 289 4.90 9.08 0.43
C SER A 289 6.05 8.07 0.37
N LEU A 290 6.71 7.95 -0.78
CA LEU A 290 7.91 7.12 -0.89
C LEU A 290 9.03 7.68 0.00
N GLY A 291 9.25 8.99 -0.04
CA GLY A 291 10.27 9.68 0.73
C GLY A 291 10.19 9.39 2.23
N VAL A 292 9.01 9.54 2.84
CA VAL A 292 8.86 9.31 4.28
C VAL A 292 9.05 7.85 4.67
N LEU A 293 8.76 6.90 3.78
CA LEU A 293 9.06 5.48 4.03
C LEU A 293 10.57 5.23 3.98
N LEU A 294 11.28 5.76 2.98
CA LEU A 294 12.74 5.64 2.89
C LEU A 294 13.42 6.28 4.09
N ASP A 295 13.02 7.49 4.47
CA ASP A 295 13.57 8.20 5.63
C ASP A 295 13.31 7.44 6.94
N LYS A 296 12.15 6.79 7.07
CA LYS A 296 11.85 5.93 8.23
C LYS A 296 12.77 4.72 8.33
N LEU A 297 13.09 4.10 7.20
CA LEU A 297 14.05 3.00 7.17
C LEU A 297 15.45 3.44 7.61
N GLU A 298 15.87 4.63 7.20
CA GLU A 298 17.16 5.23 7.63
C GLU A 298 17.16 5.58 9.12
N GLU A 299 16.10 6.27 9.60
CA GLU A 299 15.91 6.59 11.03
C GLU A 299 16.08 5.35 11.90
N LEU A 300 15.47 4.23 11.47
CA LEU A 300 15.51 2.96 12.19
C LEU A 300 16.78 2.13 11.92
N LYS A 301 17.65 2.59 11.03
CA LYS A 301 18.89 1.90 10.62
C LYS A 301 18.63 0.48 10.09
N ILE A 302 17.60 0.37 9.22
CA ILE A 302 17.21 -0.89 8.60
C ILE A 302 17.23 -0.84 7.07
N SER A 303 17.64 0.27 6.48
CA SER A 303 17.71 0.45 5.02
C SER A 303 18.56 -0.63 4.36
N ASP A 304 19.75 -0.93 4.90
CA ASP A 304 20.69 -1.92 4.34
C ASP A 304 20.13 -3.36 4.33
N ASN A 305 19.08 -3.63 5.12
CA ASN A 305 18.42 -4.93 5.18
C ASN A 305 16.97 -4.84 4.71
N THR A 306 16.64 -3.88 3.85
CA THR A 306 15.28 -3.70 3.32
C THR A 306 15.30 -3.57 1.80
N LEU A 307 14.61 -4.48 1.12
CA LEU A 307 14.34 -4.39 -0.31
C LEU A 307 13.10 -3.52 -0.51
N VAL A 308 13.24 -2.42 -1.24
CA VAL A 308 12.12 -1.55 -1.65
C VAL A 308 11.89 -1.72 -3.14
N LEU A 309 10.70 -2.14 -3.52
CA LEU A 309 10.26 -2.33 -4.90
C LEU A 309 9.22 -1.25 -5.24
N PHE A 310 9.58 -0.30 -6.11
CA PHE A 310 8.65 0.68 -6.65
C PHE A 310 8.11 0.16 -7.99
N ILE A 311 6.80 0.03 -8.11
CA ILE A 311 6.16 -0.60 -9.27
C ILE A 311 4.83 0.10 -9.56
N ALA A 312 4.51 0.35 -10.84
CA ALA A 312 3.16 0.71 -11.26
C ALA A 312 2.31 -0.56 -11.45
N ASP A 313 1.01 -0.50 -11.12
CA ASP A 313 0.12 -1.63 -11.41
C ASP A 313 -0.25 -1.72 -12.90
N HIS A 314 -0.31 -0.58 -13.57
CA HIS A 314 -0.37 -0.35 -15.01
C HIS A 314 -0.04 1.11 -15.31
N GLY A 315 -0.07 1.49 -16.58
CA GLY A 315 0.15 2.80 -17.12
C GLY A 315 0.16 2.77 -18.64
#